data_72fa3e3232c422f6448ec5780646fde8
#
_entry.id   72fa3e3232c422f6448ec5780646fde8
#
_cell.length_a   1.000
_cell.length_b   1.000
_cell.length_c   1.000
_cell.angle_alpha   90.00
_cell.angle_beta   90.00
_cell.angle_gamma   90.00
#
_symmetry.space_group_name_H-M   'P 1'
#
loop_
_entity.id
_entity.type
_entity.pdbx_description
1 polymer ?
#
loop_
_entity_poly.entity_id
_entity_poly.type
_entity_poly.pdbx_seq_one_letter_code
_entity_poly.pdbx_strand_id
1 'polypeptide(L)'
;MATFTATAGSNTTIGYAQYGSTSWNKGTSNGACQGAYQGTSASASRVGMMFFSGAGAALRGKIITNITLKITSSSAGSGSTSKKLTFHKANYQTFNTSVKGSAQVGDTLGTLTGKFYGNTATHTLNESTNTALFNAMKAYFAAGNSVLIIYNGETSSSSSYSSNYARLTTVVLTVTYTEATVWYCDNGTWKQCAVWYCNNGTWVQCAPYYNSGGTWIQV
;
A
#
# COMPACT_ATOMS: atom_id res chain seq x y z
N MET A 1 0.43 1.09 -22.47
CA MET A 1 0.18 0.96 -21.01
C MET A 1 0.21 -0.52 -20.65
N ALA A 2 0.86 -0.87 -19.56
CA ALA A 2 0.92 -2.23 -19.04
C ALA A 2 0.20 -2.30 -17.68
N THR A 3 -0.10 -3.52 -17.22
CA THR A 3 -0.81 -3.73 -15.96
C THR A 3 -0.09 -4.78 -15.12
N PHE A 4 0.10 -4.50 -13.84
CA PHE A 4 0.53 -5.45 -12.83
C PHE A 4 -0.63 -5.77 -11.90
N THR A 5 -0.81 -7.03 -11.52
CA THR A 5 -1.83 -7.44 -10.54
C THR A 5 -1.25 -8.41 -9.53
N ALA A 6 -1.52 -8.17 -8.26
CA ALA A 6 -1.15 -9.06 -7.15
C ALA A 6 -2.24 -9.11 -6.08
N THR A 7 -2.31 -10.23 -5.37
CA THR A 7 -3.32 -10.47 -4.33
C THR A 7 -2.65 -10.70 -2.97
N ALA A 8 -3.06 -9.93 -1.97
CA ALA A 8 -2.79 -10.18 -0.57
C ALA A 8 -4.02 -10.88 0.05
N GLY A 9 -3.91 -12.15 0.40
CA GLY A 9 -5.06 -12.93 0.87
C GLY A 9 -4.74 -14.35 1.34
N SER A 10 -3.48 -14.78 1.28
CA SER A 10 -3.02 -16.07 1.78
C SER A 10 -2.44 -15.97 3.20
N ASN A 11 -2.13 -17.12 3.82
CA ASN A 11 -1.49 -17.16 5.15
C ASN A 11 -0.13 -16.44 5.22
N THR A 12 0.50 -16.14 4.09
CA THR A 12 1.81 -15.49 4.01
C THR A 12 1.77 -14.07 3.50
N THR A 13 0.61 -13.60 3.01
CA THR A 13 0.52 -12.31 2.31
C THR A 13 -0.46 -11.32 2.95
N ILE A 14 -1.23 -11.73 3.96
CA ILE A 14 -2.14 -10.86 4.70
C ILE A 14 -2.21 -11.26 6.18
N GLY A 15 -2.30 -10.29 7.07
CA GLY A 15 -2.44 -10.55 8.50
C GLY A 15 -2.41 -9.27 9.34
N TYR A 16 -2.44 -9.44 10.65
CA TYR A 16 -2.30 -8.32 11.61
C TYR A 16 -1.53 -8.73 12.85
N ALA A 17 -0.97 -7.72 13.53
CA ALA A 17 -0.50 -7.82 14.92
C ALA A 17 -1.16 -6.70 15.75
N GLN A 18 -1.14 -6.83 17.08
CA GLN A 18 -1.36 -5.67 17.93
C GLN A 18 -0.14 -4.74 17.85
N TYR A 19 -0.35 -3.45 18.01
CA TYR A 19 0.71 -2.43 17.93
C TYR A 19 1.87 -2.71 18.89
N GLY A 20 1.57 -3.20 20.09
CA GLY A 20 2.54 -3.56 21.12
C GLY A 20 3.08 -4.99 21.04
N SER A 21 2.64 -5.82 20.10
CA SER A 21 2.94 -7.26 20.03
C SER A 21 3.83 -7.63 18.84
N THR A 22 4.63 -8.70 19.00
CA THR A 22 5.39 -9.36 17.92
C THR A 22 4.62 -10.51 17.28
N SER A 23 3.47 -10.90 17.85
CA SER A 23 2.68 -12.04 17.35
C SER A 23 1.79 -11.63 16.19
N TRP A 24 2.08 -12.18 15.00
CA TRP A 24 1.31 -11.96 13.79
C TRP A 24 0.24 -13.04 13.58
N ASN A 25 -1.00 -12.59 13.49
CA ASN A 25 -2.13 -13.42 13.08
C ASN A 25 -2.25 -13.34 11.55
N LYS A 26 -1.84 -14.40 10.86
CA LYS A 26 -1.77 -14.46 9.39
C LYS A 26 -2.94 -15.20 8.78
N GLY A 27 -3.23 -14.89 7.53
CA GLY A 27 -4.20 -15.59 6.69
C GLY A 27 -5.51 -14.83 6.47
N THR A 28 -6.30 -15.33 5.51
CA THR A 28 -7.55 -14.70 5.09
C THR A 28 -8.58 -14.62 6.22
N SER A 29 -8.65 -15.65 7.08
CA SER A 29 -9.55 -15.65 8.24
C SER A 29 -9.20 -14.57 9.27
N ASN A 30 -7.92 -14.23 9.38
CA ASN A 30 -7.42 -13.18 10.29
C ASN A 30 -7.33 -11.82 9.61
N GLY A 31 -7.05 -11.79 8.30
CA GLY A 31 -6.99 -10.60 7.45
C GLY A 31 -6.01 -9.53 7.92
N ALA A 32 -5.98 -8.39 7.21
CA ALA A 32 -5.33 -7.17 7.69
C ALA A 32 -6.35 -6.35 8.49
N CYS A 33 -6.04 -6.02 9.75
CA CYS A 33 -6.93 -5.28 10.61
C CYS A 33 -6.34 -3.92 11.00
N GLN A 34 -7.19 -2.91 11.11
CA GLN A 34 -6.90 -1.66 11.81
C GLN A 34 -7.92 -1.41 12.89
N GLY A 35 -7.64 -0.46 13.79
CA GLY A 35 -8.48 -0.14 14.94
C GLY A 35 -8.34 -1.14 16.07
N ALA A 36 -9.22 -1.08 17.05
CA ALA A 36 -9.17 -1.92 18.24
C ALA A 36 -10.49 -2.68 18.46
N TYR A 37 -10.40 -3.83 19.10
CA TYR A 37 -11.50 -4.55 19.69
C TYR A 37 -11.11 -4.93 21.12
N GLN A 38 -11.93 -4.48 22.08
CA GLN A 38 -11.71 -4.75 23.50
C GLN A 38 -10.31 -4.28 24.00
N GLY A 39 -9.84 -3.15 23.50
CA GLY A 39 -8.53 -2.60 23.87
C GLY A 39 -8.61 -1.12 24.17
N THR A 40 -8.31 -0.72 25.42
CA THR A 40 -8.38 0.66 25.89
C THR A 40 -7.04 1.42 25.74
N SER A 41 -5.95 0.72 25.42
CA SER A 41 -4.66 1.32 25.18
C SER A 41 -4.28 1.30 23.70
N ALA A 42 -3.48 2.26 23.24
CA ALA A 42 -2.97 2.30 21.86
C ALA A 42 -2.17 1.05 21.49
N SER A 43 -1.53 0.38 22.45
CA SER A 43 -0.81 -0.87 22.22
C SER A 43 -1.70 -2.05 21.81
N ALA A 44 -3.01 -1.99 22.10
CA ALA A 44 -4.00 -2.99 21.67
C ALA A 44 -4.58 -2.70 20.28
N SER A 45 -4.35 -1.51 19.71
CA SER A 45 -4.74 -1.20 18.34
C SER A 45 -4.06 -2.12 17.35
N ARG A 46 -4.75 -2.48 16.28
CA ARG A 46 -4.27 -3.45 15.30
C ARG A 46 -3.52 -2.78 14.17
N VAL A 47 -2.41 -3.39 13.80
CA VAL A 47 -1.59 -3.06 12.63
C VAL A 47 -1.81 -4.15 11.60
N GLY A 48 -2.48 -3.84 10.50
CA GLY A 48 -2.71 -4.77 9.39
C GLY A 48 -1.61 -4.66 8.34
N MET A 49 -1.17 -5.81 7.82
CA MET A 49 -0.17 -5.90 6.77
C MET A 49 -0.72 -6.61 5.56
N MET A 50 -0.41 -6.08 4.37
CA MET A 50 -0.74 -6.65 3.06
C MET A 50 0.53 -6.69 2.22
N PHE A 51 0.97 -7.88 1.83
CA PHE A 51 2.12 -8.10 0.97
C PHE A 51 1.66 -8.47 -0.45
N PHE A 52 2.06 -7.67 -1.41
CA PHE A 52 1.77 -7.85 -2.85
C PHE A 52 3.01 -8.42 -3.55
N SER A 53 3.08 -9.74 -3.64
CA SER A 53 4.23 -10.43 -4.19
C SER A 53 4.58 -9.93 -5.60
N GLY A 54 5.85 -9.64 -5.83
CA GLY A 54 6.37 -9.15 -7.11
C GLY A 54 6.16 -7.66 -7.37
N ALA A 55 5.34 -6.93 -6.58
CA ALA A 55 5.05 -5.52 -6.84
C ALA A 55 6.32 -4.65 -6.87
N GLY A 56 7.21 -4.85 -5.89
CA GLY A 56 8.45 -4.06 -5.82
C GLY A 56 9.35 -4.22 -7.05
N ALA A 57 9.46 -5.43 -7.58
CA ALA A 57 10.25 -5.67 -8.80
C ALA A 57 9.55 -5.15 -10.05
N ALA A 58 8.22 -5.40 -10.17
CA ALA A 58 7.46 -5.05 -11.36
C ALA A 58 7.22 -3.54 -11.53
N LEU A 59 7.11 -2.80 -10.42
CA LEU A 59 6.70 -1.39 -10.43
C LEU A 59 7.86 -0.40 -10.21
N ARG A 60 9.04 -0.89 -9.83
CA ARG A 60 10.20 -0.03 -9.61
C ARG A 60 10.53 0.78 -10.87
N GLY A 61 10.62 2.10 -10.71
CA GLY A 61 10.94 3.04 -11.77
C GLY A 61 9.86 3.20 -12.84
N LYS A 62 8.66 2.64 -12.64
CA LYS A 62 7.55 2.78 -13.60
C LYS A 62 6.78 4.08 -13.38
N ILE A 63 6.22 4.61 -14.46
CA ILE A 63 5.28 5.74 -14.41
C ILE A 63 3.88 5.17 -14.17
N ILE A 64 3.43 5.23 -12.92
CA ILE A 64 2.12 4.70 -12.52
C ILE A 64 1.05 5.74 -12.84
N THR A 65 0.02 5.33 -13.57
CA THR A 65 -1.08 6.19 -14.01
C THR A 65 -2.41 5.88 -13.31
N ASN A 66 -2.57 4.65 -12.79
CA ASN A 66 -3.76 4.24 -12.05
C ASN A 66 -3.45 3.13 -11.07
N ILE A 67 -4.09 3.18 -9.91
CA ILE A 67 -4.06 2.11 -8.91
C ILE A 67 -5.50 1.73 -8.58
N THR A 68 -5.78 0.44 -8.59
CA THR A 68 -7.08 -0.09 -8.17
C THR A 68 -6.87 -1.05 -7.02
N LEU A 69 -7.64 -0.86 -5.94
CA LEU A 69 -7.71 -1.76 -4.79
C LEU A 69 -9.11 -2.40 -4.76
N LYS A 70 -9.20 -3.69 -5.11
CA LYS A 70 -10.41 -4.48 -4.88
C LYS A 70 -10.29 -5.12 -3.50
N ILE A 71 -11.08 -4.64 -2.56
CA ILE A 71 -11.00 -4.97 -1.14
C ILE A 71 -12.19 -5.85 -0.76
N THR A 72 -11.93 -7.04 -0.22
CA THR A 72 -12.92 -7.89 0.45
C THR A 72 -12.73 -7.78 1.95
N SER A 73 -13.79 -7.45 2.66
CA SER A 73 -13.81 -7.28 4.11
C SER A 73 -14.73 -8.29 4.79
N SER A 74 -14.37 -8.71 6.01
CA SER A 74 -15.21 -9.56 6.85
C SER A 74 -16.28 -8.75 7.56
N SER A 75 -17.32 -9.46 8.05
CA SER A 75 -18.39 -8.89 8.90
C SER A 75 -17.95 -8.69 10.36
N ALA A 76 -16.67 -8.39 10.61
CA ALA A 76 -16.18 -8.06 11.95
C ALA A 76 -16.23 -6.53 12.17
N GLY A 77 -16.75 -6.11 13.32
CA GLY A 77 -16.91 -4.68 13.66
C GLY A 77 -18.37 -4.21 13.58
N SER A 78 -18.62 -2.91 13.76
CA SER A 78 -19.94 -2.28 13.61
C SER A 78 -20.29 -2.09 12.13
N GLY A 79 -21.44 -2.64 11.69
CA GLY A 79 -21.69 -3.03 10.31
C GLY A 79 -21.96 -1.99 9.25
N SER A 80 -22.66 -0.90 9.53
CA SER A 80 -23.37 -0.18 8.47
C SER A 80 -22.76 1.16 8.05
N THR A 81 -21.79 1.67 8.78
CA THR A 81 -21.23 3.00 8.53
C THR A 81 -20.02 2.96 7.58
N SER A 82 -19.84 4.03 6.84
CA SER A 82 -18.58 4.29 6.11
C SER A 82 -17.42 4.34 7.09
N LYS A 83 -16.32 3.69 6.76
CA LYS A 83 -15.10 3.62 7.57
C LYS A 83 -13.93 4.26 6.85
N LYS A 84 -12.97 4.77 7.61
CA LYS A 84 -11.76 5.39 7.11
C LYS A 84 -10.59 4.44 7.32
N LEU A 85 -10.05 3.88 6.24
CA LEU A 85 -8.78 3.15 6.26
C LEU A 85 -7.63 4.15 6.19
N THR A 86 -6.63 3.97 7.05
CA THR A 86 -5.39 4.77 7.00
C THR A 86 -4.25 3.88 6.54
N PHE A 87 -3.67 4.22 5.39
CA PHE A 87 -2.56 3.49 4.78
C PHE A 87 -1.22 4.11 5.18
N HIS A 88 -0.24 3.24 5.42
CA HIS A 88 1.12 3.60 5.76
C HIS A 88 2.12 2.84 4.89
N LYS A 89 3.32 3.41 4.76
CA LYS A 89 4.50 2.69 4.31
C LYS A 89 4.81 1.56 5.30
N ALA A 90 5.40 0.49 4.83
CA ALA A 90 5.94 -0.55 5.70
C ALA A 90 7.44 -0.34 5.89
N ASN A 91 7.90 -0.34 7.13
CA ASN A 91 9.33 -0.30 7.46
C ASN A 91 10.03 -1.61 7.12
N TYR A 92 9.28 -2.71 7.07
CA TYR A 92 9.79 -4.03 6.69
C TYR A 92 8.95 -4.59 5.54
N GLN A 93 9.58 -5.28 4.60
CA GLN A 93 8.92 -5.86 3.43
C GLN A 93 8.48 -7.31 3.65
N THR A 94 8.40 -7.76 4.89
CA THR A 94 7.96 -9.11 5.32
C THR A 94 7.28 -9.04 6.68
N PHE A 95 6.54 -10.12 7.06
CA PHE A 95 6.06 -10.31 8.43
C PHE A 95 7.24 -10.61 9.35
N ASN A 96 7.81 -9.58 9.95
CA ASN A 96 8.93 -9.73 10.88
C ASN A 96 8.40 -10.03 12.30
N THR A 97 8.53 -11.29 12.73
CA THR A 97 8.07 -11.75 14.04
C THR A 97 9.01 -11.40 15.19
N SER A 98 10.16 -10.81 14.89
CA SER A 98 11.14 -10.35 15.90
C SER A 98 10.88 -8.93 16.38
N VAL A 99 9.98 -8.20 15.73
CA VAL A 99 9.66 -6.80 16.06
C VAL A 99 8.18 -6.61 16.32
N LYS A 100 7.84 -5.62 17.14
CA LYS A 100 6.44 -5.27 17.42
C LYS A 100 5.72 -4.76 16.17
N GLY A 101 4.39 -4.90 16.12
CA GLY A 101 3.56 -4.33 15.06
C GLY A 101 3.83 -2.83 14.85
N SER A 102 4.11 -2.08 15.92
CA SER A 102 4.51 -0.65 15.86
C SER A 102 5.74 -0.40 14.99
N ALA A 103 6.71 -1.30 14.99
CA ALA A 103 7.93 -1.14 14.19
C ALA A 103 7.70 -1.33 12.68
N GLN A 104 6.58 -1.93 12.29
CA GLN A 104 6.17 -2.07 10.88
C GLN A 104 5.61 -0.78 10.30
N VAL A 105 5.06 0.10 11.15
CA VAL A 105 4.33 1.31 10.71
C VAL A 105 5.33 2.40 10.35
N GLY A 106 5.39 2.74 9.07
CA GLY A 106 6.14 3.88 8.55
C GLY A 106 5.23 5.11 8.35
N ASP A 107 5.70 6.06 7.55
CA ASP A 107 4.95 7.28 7.26
C ASP A 107 3.56 7.00 6.70
N THR A 108 2.62 7.88 7.01
CA THR A 108 1.26 7.82 6.44
C THR A 108 1.30 8.12 4.95
N LEU A 109 0.68 7.25 4.15
CA LEU A 109 0.43 7.46 2.73
C LEU A 109 -0.86 8.24 2.49
N GLY A 110 -1.88 8.03 3.31
CA GLY A 110 -3.17 8.69 3.20
C GLY A 110 -4.33 7.80 3.66
N THR A 111 -5.54 8.25 3.34
CA THR A 111 -6.77 7.59 3.80
C THR A 111 -7.72 7.28 2.65
N LEU A 112 -8.48 6.21 2.81
CA LEU A 112 -9.54 5.79 1.90
C LEU A 112 -10.83 5.59 2.72
N THR A 113 -11.90 6.26 2.30
CA THR A 113 -13.21 6.14 2.94
C THR A 113 -14.11 5.21 2.14
N GLY A 114 -14.79 4.28 2.80
CA GLY A 114 -15.67 3.32 2.14
C GLY A 114 -16.39 2.39 3.11
N LYS A 115 -17.19 1.49 2.58
CA LYS A 115 -17.80 0.40 3.36
C LYS A 115 -16.83 -0.77 3.43
N PHE A 116 -16.32 -1.08 4.63
CA PHE A 116 -15.38 -2.17 4.87
C PHE A 116 -15.94 -3.13 5.93
N TYR A 117 -17.14 -3.69 5.63
CA TYR A 117 -17.86 -4.63 6.49
C TYR A 117 -18.68 -5.61 5.64
N GLY A 118 -18.25 -6.87 5.59
CA GLY A 118 -18.96 -7.95 4.92
C GLY A 118 -19.17 -7.73 3.42
N ASN A 119 -18.35 -6.96 2.75
CA ASN A 119 -18.52 -6.62 1.34
C ASN A 119 -17.21 -6.71 0.54
N THR A 120 -17.37 -6.69 -0.77
CA THR A 120 -16.27 -6.50 -1.71
C THR A 120 -16.53 -5.22 -2.49
N ALA A 121 -15.56 -4.31 -2.50
CA ALA A 121 -15.63 -3.05 -3.22
C ALA A 121 -14.33 -2.77 -3.98
N THR A 122 -14.45 -2.09 -5.11
CA THR A 122 -13.30 -1.64 -5.91
C THR A 122 -13.13 -0.14 -5.73
N HIS A 123 -11.92 0.27 -5.37
CA HIS A 123 -11.54 1.66 -5.18
C HIS A 123 -10.47 2.03 -6.19
N THR A 124 -10.73 3.09 -6.96
CA THR A 124 -9.80 3.62 -7.96
C THR A 124 -9.08 4.83 -7.40
N LEU A 125 -7.77 4.87 -7.60
CA LEU A 125 -6.87 5.94 -7.21
C LEU A 125 -6.14 6.41 -8.48
N ASN A 126 -6.29 7.68 -8.82
CA ASN A 126 -5.62 8.32 -9.97
C ASN A 126 -5.57 9.83 -9.77
N GLU A 127 -5.11 10.57 -10.77
CA GLU A 127 -4.96 12.03 -10.72
C GLU A 127 -6.30 12.78 -10.50
N SER A 128 -7.46 12.12 -10.73
CA SER A 128 -8.80 12.70 -10.55
C SER A 128 -9.56 12.13 -9.36
N THR A 129 -9.13 10.98 -8.82
CA THR A 129 -9.86 10.27 -7.78
C THR A 129 -8.90 9.83 -6.67
N ASN A 130 -9.17 10.24 -5.42
CA ASN A 130 -8.29 9.99 -4.27
C ASN A 130 -6.83 10.44 -4.52
N THR A 131 -6.65 11.60 -5.16
CA THR A 131 -5.38 12.11 -5.70
C THR A 131 -4.24 12.10 -4.68
N ALA A 132 -4.47 12.54 -3.44
CA ALA A 132 -3.43 12.58 -2.41
C ALA A 132 -2.92 11.17 -2.07
N LEU A 133 -3.83 10.20 -1.85
CA LEU A 133 -3.48 8.81 -1.60
C LEU A 133 -2.83 8.17 -2.83
N PHE A 134 -3.35 8.49 -4.03
CA PHE A 134 -2.76 8.04 -5.29
C PHE A 134 -1.29 8.46 -5.41
N ASN A 135 -0.99 9.75 -5.25
CA ASN A 135 0.36 10.28 -5.41
C ASN A 135 1.35 9.66 -4.40
N ALA A 136 0.91 9.45 -3.16
CA ALA A 136 1.73 8.80 -2.14
C ALA A 136 1.98 7.31 -2.46
N MET A 137 0.95 6.56 -2.85
CA MET A 137 1.09 5.15 -3.23
C MET A 137 1.88 4.96 -4.53
N LYS A 138 1.67 5.83 -5.53
CA LYS A 138 2.42 5.87 -6.78
C LYS A 138 3.92 5.98 -6.52
N ALA A 139 4.33 6.97 -5.71
CA ALA A 139 5.73 7.14 -5.34
C ALA A 139 6.28 5.94 -4.55
N TYR A 140 5.48 5.39 -3.62
CA TYR A 140 5.86 4.26 -2.79
C TYR A 140 6.11 2.97 -3.59
N PHE A 141 5.20 2.62 -4.52
CA PHE A 141 5.37 1.45 -5.38
C PHE A 141 6.48 1.65 -6.43
N ALA A 142 6.58 2.84 -7.00
CA ALA A 142 7.65 3.17 -7.95
C ALA A 142 9.06 3.13 -7.30
N ALA A 143 9.15 3.32 -5.99
CA ALA A 143 10.39 3.10 -5.24
C ALA A 143 10.74 1.61 -5.02
N GLY A 144 9.87 0.67 -5.45
CA GLY A 144 10.13 -0.77 -5.38
C GLY A 144 9.63 -1.44 -4.12
N ASN A 145 8.63 -0.89 -3.46
CA ASN A 145 8.01 -1.49 -2.27
C ASN A 145 6.86 -2.44 -2.64
N SER A 146 6.61 -3.43 -1.79
CA SER A 146 5.59 -4.47 -2.00
C SER A 146 4.57 -4.59 -0.87
N VAL A 147 4.77 -3.88 0.25
CA VAL A 147 3.95 -4.03 1.45
C VAL A 147 3.20 -2.75 1.76
N LEU A 148 1.90 -2.85 2.03
CA LEU A 148 1.10 -1.78 2.62
C LEU A 148 0.71 -2.13 4.05
N ILE A 149 0.72 -1.14 4.92
CA ILE A 149 0.22 -1.22 6.29
C ILE A 149 -1.09 -0.44 6.39
N ILE A 150 -2.05 -0.96 7.15
CA ILE A 150 -3.20 -0.19 7.64
C ILE A 150 -3.13 -0.08 9.16
N TYR A 151 -3.25 1.16 9.66
CA TYR A 151 -3.19 1.48 11.09
C TYR A 151 -3.80 2.86 11.34
N ASN A 152 -4.59 3.02 12.39
CA ASN A 152 -5.21 4.32 12.73
C ASN A 152 -5.09 4.71 14.22
N GLY A 153 -4.46 3.89 15.04
CA GLY A 153 -4.23 4.19 16.46
C GLY A 153 -5.49 4.16 17.34
N GLU A 154 -6.66 3.85 16.79
CA GLU A 154 -7.90 3.88 17.57
C GLU A 154 -7.90 2.84 18.70
N THR A 155 -8.47 3.23 19.82
CA THR A 155 -8.74 2.38 20.98
C THR A 155 -10.23 2.11 21.08
N SER A 156 -10.63 1.15 21.93
CA SER A 156 -12.03 0.79 22.13
C SER A 156 -12.29 0.32 23.56
N SER A 157 -13.53 0.44 24.03
CA SER A 157 -13.96 -0.13 25.30
C SER A 157 -13.89 -1.66 25.28
N SER A 158 -13.98 -2.28 26.47
CA SER A 158 -13.85 -3.73 26.65
C SER A 158 -14.90 -4.58 25.93
N SER A 159 -15.98 -3.99 25.40
CA SER A 159 -17.09 -4.71 24.78
C SER A 159 -17.37 -4.31 23.32
N SER A 160 -16.60 -3.41 22.73
CA SER A 160 -16.92 -2.88 21.40
C SER A 160 -15.69 -2.84 20.47
N TYR A 161 -15.97 -2.59 19.20
CA TYR A 161 -14.96 -2.22 18.19
C TYR A 161 -14.82 -0.71 18.12
N SER A 162 -13.62 -0.22 17.78
CA SER A 162 -13.43 1.19 17.46
C SER A 162 -14.20 1.58 16.19
N SER A 163 -14.48 2.87 16.02
CA SER A 163 -15.34 3.39 14.95
C SER A 163 -14.88 3.03 13.56
N ASN A 164 -13.57 3.08 13.30
CA ASN A 164 -12.96 2.69 12.02
C ASN A 164 -12.31 1.29 12.05
N TYR A 165 -12.75 0.40 12.97
CA TYR A 165 -12.28 -0.98 12.90
C TYR A 165 -12.69 -1.61 11.59
N ALA A 166 -11.72 -2.21 10.90
CA ALA A 166 -11.94 -2.95 9.67
C ALA A 166 -11.02 -4.18 9.62
N ARG A 167 -11.53 -5.28 9.04
CA ARG A 167 -10.77 -6.50 8.76
C ARG A 167 -10.87 -6.81 7.28
N LEU A 168 -9.78 -6.65 6.56
CA LEU A 168 -9.67 -6.92 5.13
C LEU A 168 -9.16 -8.36 4.93
N THR A 169 -9.98 -9.22 4.34
CA THR A 169 -9.62 -10.64 4.15
C THR A 169 -8.87 -10.89 2.86
N THR A 170 -9.15 -10.08 1.84
CA THR A 170 -8.44 -10.15 0.55
C THR A 170 -8.35 -8.75 -0.04
N VAL A 171 -7.18 -8.39 -0.54
CA VAL A 171 -6.97 -7.16 -1.29
C VAL A 171 -6.26 -7.49 -2.60
N VAL A 172 -6.90 -7.18 -3.72
CA VAL A 172 -6.28 -7.26 -5.04
C VAL A 172 -5.80 -5.87 -5.43
N LEU A 173 -4.50 -5.74 -5.58
CA LEU A 173 -3.84 -4.56 -6.13
C LEU A 173 -3.72 -4.72 -7.63
N THR A 174 -4.24 -3.77 -8.40
CA THR A 174 -4.01 -3.66 -9.84
C THR A 174 -3.42 -2.28 -10.14
N VAL A 175 -2.27 -2.24 -10.79
CA VAL A 175 -1.55 -1.00 -11.12
C VAL A 175 -1.38 -0.91 -12.63
N THR A 176 -1.86 0.19 -13.21
CA THR A 176 -1.61 0.53 -14.61
C THR A 176 -0.41 1.47 -14.69
N TYR A 177 0.51 1.19 -15.57
CA TYR A 177 1.75 1.94 -15.70
C TYR A 177 2.27 1.99 -17.15
N THR A 178 3.23 2.88 -17.36
CA THR A 178 4.06 2.93 -18.56
C THR A 178 5.52 2.79 -18.15
N GLU A 179 6.36 2.37 -19.09
CA GLU A 179 7.80 2.42 -18.91
C GLU A 179 8.25 3.88 -18.82
N ALA A 180 9.17 4.17 -17.90
CA ALA A 180 9.88 5.44 -17.92
C ALA A 180 10.85 5.42 -19.10
N THR A 181 10.65 6.30 -20.05
CA THR A 181 11.48 6.36 -21.27
C THR A 181 11.91 7.79 -21.54
N VAL A 182 13.13 7.93 -22.06
CA VAL A 182 13.67 9.17 -22.58
C VAL A 182 13.84 9.04 -24.09
N TRP A 183 13.60 10.11 -24.80
CA TRP A 183 13.87 10.19 -26.23
C TRP A 183 15.20 10.91 -26.43
N TYR A 184 16.06 10.40 -27.30
CA TYR A 184 17.26 11.09 -27.77
C TYR A 184 17.23 11.21 -29.29
N CYS A 185 17.81 12.27 -29.79
CA CYS A 185 17.93 12.49 -31.23
C CYS A 185 19.26 11.95 -31.76
N ASP A 186 19.17 10.97 -32.65
CA ASP A 186 20.34 10.42 -33.33
C ASP A 186 20.20 10.75 -34.84
N ASN A 187 21.09 11.60 -35.32
CA ASN A 187 21.10 12.03 -36.73
C ASN A 187 19.73 12.52 -37.25
N GLY A 188 19.01 13.32 -36.44
CA GLY A 188 17.68 13.86 -36.75
C GLY A 188 16.54 12.91 -36.56
N THR A 189 16.77 11.67 -36.09
CA THR A 189 15.75 10.68 -35.77
C THR A 189 15.63 10.52 -34.27
N TRP A 190 14.40 10.71 -33.74
CA TRP A 190 14.10 10.52 -32.34
C TRP A 190 13.98 9.03 -32.01
N LYS A 191 14.81 8.56 -31.07
CA LYS A 191 14.83 7.17 -30.58
C LYS A 191 14.46 7.13 -29.11
N GLN A 192 13.60 6.21 -28.75
CA GLN A 192 13.19 5.99 -27.37
C GLN A 192 14.25 5.15 -26.64
N CYS A 193 14.58 5.53 -25.40
CA CYS A 193 15.47 4.73 -24.54
C CYS A 193 14.95 4.69 -23.11
N ALA A 194 15.25 3.60 -22.40
CA ALA A 194 15.08 3.51 -20.96
C ALA A 194 16.22 4.23 -20.24
N VAL A 195 15.90 4.88 -19.11
CA VAL A 195 16.93 5.52 -18.27
C VAL A 195 17.46 4.52 -17.25
N TRP A 196 18.77 4.38 -17.20
CA TRP A 196 19.46 3.50 -16.28
C TRP A 196 20.54 4.29 -15.55
N TYR A 197 20.76 4.00 -14.27
CA TYR A 197 21.92 4.48 -13.52
C TYR A 197 22.68 3.30 -12.92
N CYS A 198 23.97 3.46 -12.74
CA CYS A 198 24.82 2.44 -12.11
C CYS A 198 24.92 2.73 -10.61
N ASN A 199 24.46 1.79 -9.80
CA ASN A 199 24.59 1.83 -8.35
C ASN A 199 25.54 0.71 -7.91
N ASN A 200 26.74 1.06 -7.48
CA ASN A 200 27.78 0.12 -7.05
C ASN A 200 27.98 -1.06 -8.02
N GLY A 201 28.11 -0.76 -9.32
CA GLY A 201 28.34 -1.75 -10.37
C GLY A 201 27.07 -2.46 -10.87
N THR A 202 25.90 -2.18 -10.30
CA THR A 202 24.62 -2.74 -10.76
C THR A 202 23.82 -1.67 -11.50
N TRP A 203 23.42 -1.97 -12.74
CA TRP A 203 22.55 -1.09 -13.51
C TRP A 203 21.11 -1.21 -13.04
N VAL A 204 20.51 -0.07 -12.66
CA VAL A 204 19.13 0.03 -12.19
C VAL A 204 18.35 0.96 -13.09
N GLN A 205 17.23 0.50 -13.62
CA GLN A 205 16.33 1.35 -14.37
C GLN A 205 15.65 2.36 -13.45
N CYS A 206 15.58 3.63 -13.85
CA CYS A 206 14.97 4.69 -13.08
C CYS A 206 13.99 5.52 -13.91
N ALA A 207 13.07 6.18 -13.23
CA ALA A 207 12.21 7.17 -13.85
C ALA A 207 13.01 8.46 -14.09
N PRO A 208 12.92 9.09 -15.27
CA PRO A 208 13.54 10.39 -15.50
C PRO A 208 12.74 11.49 -14.76
N TYR A 209 13.49 12.47 -14.25
CA TYR A 209 12.95 13.69 -13.67
C TYR A 209 13.62 14.91 -14.31
N TYR A 210 12.89 15.99 -14.46
CA TYR A 210 13.47 17.29 -14.81
C TYR A 210 13.11 18.32 -13.73
N ASN A 211 13.97 19.32 -13.57
CA ASN A 211 13.72 20.42 -12.63
C ASN A 211 13.03 21.56 -13.38
N SER A 212 11.85 21.95 -12.91
CA SER A 212 11.11 23.11 -13.38
C SER A 212 10.93 24.11 -12.24
N GLY A 213 11.72 25.17 -12.25
CA GLY A 213 11.61 26.22 -11.26
C GLY A 213 11.83 25.78 -9.82
N GLY A 214 12.75 24.85 -9.57
CA GLY A 214 13.05 24.29 -8.24
C GLY A 214 12.23 23.07 -7.85
N THR A 215 11.27 22.67 -8.69
CA THR A 215 10.44 21.46 -8.46
C THR A 215 10.87 20.34 -9.41
N TRP A 216 11.13 19.15 -8.86
CA TRP A 216 11.44 17.96 -9.63
C TRP A 216 10.14 17.32 -10.13
N ILE A 217 9.99 17.22 -11.43
CA ILE A 217 8.83 16.64 -12.12
C ILE A 217 9.27 15.35 -12.81
N GLN A 218 8.55 14.27 -12.56
CA GLN A 218 8.76 13.00 -13.27
C GLN A 218 8.21 13.11 -14.69
N VAL A 219 9.02 12.68 -15.66
CA VAL A 219 8.68 12.68 -17.09
C VAL A 219 7.92 11.40 -17.46
#